data_23a644f07dadbd4b375e5302debccad6
#
_entry.id   23a644f07dadbd4b375e5302debccad6
#
_cell.length_a   1.000
_cell.length_b   1.000
_cell.length_c   1.000
_cell.angle_alpha   90.00
_cell.angle_beta   90.00
_cell.angle_gamma   90.00
#
_symmetry.space_group_name_H-M   'P 1'
#
loop_
_entity.id
_entity.type
_entity.pdbx_description
1 polymer ?
#
loop_
_entity_poly.entity_id
_entity_poly.type
_entity_poly.pdbx_seq_one_letter_code
_entity_poly.pdbx_strand_id
1 'polypeptide(L)'
;MLEGLQGIHAPSWIGRSREAVEMGERPLDLLPHQSPQQQPLVRKHPVSGEKSLYICEEKQMDFVDGPIAGLESGPQGAGAKLLRELLRHATRDEFVYVHEWEPGDLVIADNRNLLHCATWYDAAQYTRLMWRTTVMGNPGEEYAGEEKTWIPRDGSDVMAGMENA
;
A
#
# COMPACT_ATOMS: atom_id res chain seq x y z
N MET A 1 7.85 16.92 -10.83
CA MET A 1 7.90 17.38 -9.43
C MET A 1 7.73 16.23 -8.43
N LEU A 2 6.91 15.17 -8.69
CA LEU A 2 6.78 14.00 -7.80
C LEU A 2 7.86 12.94 -8.02
N GLU A 3 8.49 12.93 -9.18
CA GLU A 3 9.62 12.02 -9.46
C GLU A 3 10.78 12.31 -8.52
N GLY A 4 11.32 11.29 -7.90
CA GLY A 4 12.35 11.40 -6.87
C GLY A 4 11.83 11.46 -5.43
N LEU A 5 10.54 11.70 -5.19
CA LEU A 5 9.94 11.57 -3.87
C LEU A 5 9.62 10.10 -3.56
N GLN A 6 9.71 9.76 -2.28
CA GLN A 6 9.42 8.42 -1.79
C GLN A 6 8.32 8.47 -0.74
N GLY A 7 7.33 7.59 -0.86
CA GLY A 7 6.35 7.33 0.18
C GLY A 7 6.90 6.35 1.22
N ILE A 8 6.56 6.53 2.49
CA ILE A 8 6.91 5.61 3.56
C ILE A 8 5.66 4.80 3.92
N HIS A 9 5.63 3.54 3.51
CA HIS A 9 4.52 2.62 3.72
C HIS A 9 4.70 1.87 5.04
N ALA A 10 3.64 1.75 5.81
CA ALA A 10 3.64 1.07 7.10
C ALA A 10 2.38 0.21 7.26
N PRO A 11 2.48 -0.98 7.89
CA PRO A 11 1.30 -1.74 8.26
C PRO A 11 0.38 -0.95 9.19
N SER A 12 -0.93 -1.04 9.01
CA SER A 12 -1.92 -0.25 9.77
C SER A 12 -1.94 -0.52 11.27
N TRP A 13 -1.48 -1.71 11.69
CA TRP A 13 -1.54 -2.20 13.08
C TRP A 13 -0.33 -1.83 13.96
N ILE A 14 0.67 -1.14 13.40
CA ILE A 14 1.92 -0.87 14.13
C ILE A 14 1.95 0.49 14.86
N GLY A 15 0.83 1.20 14.94
CA GLY A 15 0.73 2.47 15.66
C GLY A 15 1.42 3.65 14.95
N ARG A 16 1.59 3.60 13.63
CA ARG A 16 2.28 4.63 12.85
C ARG A 16 1.37 5.34 11.83
N SER A 17 0.09 4.93 11.77
CA SER A 17 -0.91 5.57 10.93
C SER A 17 -1.21 7.00 11.39
N ARG A 18 -1.88 7.78 10.54
CA ARG A 18 -2.32 9.12 10.90
C ARG A 18 -3.16 9.13 12.18
N GLU A 19 -4.17 8.25 12.23
CA GLU A 19 -5.08 8.13 13.37
C GLU A 19 -4.33 7.78 14.66
N ALA A 20 -3.42 6.79 14.62
CA ALA A 20 -2.62 6.39 15.75
C ALA A 20 -1.77 7.54 16.30
N VAL A 21 -1.13 8.31 15.41
CA VAL A 21 -0.31 9.47 15.81
C VAL A 21 -1.17 10.59 16.38
N GLU A 22 -2.35 10.87 15.82
CA GLU A 22 -3.30 11.86 16.35
C GLU A 22 -3.85 11.46 17.74
N MET A 23 -4.04 10.16 17.98
CA MET A 23 -4.44 9.62 19.27
C MET A 23 -3.30 9.52 20.29
N GLY A 24 -2.08 9.79 19.89
CA GLY A 24 -0.89 9.68 20.73
C GLY A 24 -0.50 8.24 21.05
N GLU A 25 -0.86 7.30 20.20
CA GLU A 25 -0.44 5.91 20.36
C GLU A 25 1.08 5.77 20.24
N ARG A 26 1.65 4.92 21.07
CA ARG A 26 3.05 4.58 20.96
C ARG A 26 3.26 3.55 19.85
N PRO A 27 4.13 3.83 18.85
CA PRO A 27 4.50 2.84 17.87
C PRO A 27 5.04 1.56 18.51
N LEU A 28 4.71 0.41 17.93
CA LEU A 28 5.20 -0.87 18.38
C LEU A 28 6.70 -1.01 18.11
N ASP A 29 7.39 -1.75 18.96
CA ASP A 29 8.74 -2.20 18.71
C ASP A 29 8.69 -3.26 17.60
N LEU A 30 9.31 -2.95 16.46
CA LEU A 30 9.16 -3.74 15.24
C LEU A 30 10.34 -4.71 15.04
N LEU A 31 10.02 -5.88 14.53
CA LEU A 31 11.03 -6.74 13.92
C LEU A 31 11.50 -6.11 12.59
N PRO A 32 12.72 -6.42 12.11
CA PRO A 32 13.27 -5.82 10.89
C PRO A 32 12.35 -5.93 9.65
N HIS A 33 11.63 -7.05 9.51
CA HIS A 33 10.71 -7.29 8.41
C HIS A 33 9.37 -6.52 8.54
N GLN A 34 9.10 -5.93 9.69
CA GLN A 34 7.89 -5.14 9.96
C GLN A 34 8.15 -3.63 9.81
N SER A 35 9.39 -3.25 9.56
CA SER A 35 9.78 -1.84 9.43
C SER A 35 9.05 -1.17 8.26
N PRO A 36 8.69 0.11 8.39
CA PRO A 36 8.15 0.88 7.27
C PRO A 36 9.06 0.83 6.05
N GLN A 37 8.46 0.76 4.88
CA GLN A 37 9.19 0.62 3.61
C GLN A 37 9.07 1.88 2.78
N GLN A 38 10.20 2.39 2.28
CA GLN A 38 10.22 3.50 1.34
C GLN A 38 10.05 3.00 -0.08
N GLN A 39 9.14 3.63 -0.82
CA GLN A 39 8.85 3.31 -2.21
C GLN A 39 8.74 4.60 -3.04
N PRO A 40 9.21 4.62 -4.29
CA PRO A 40 8.99 5.77 -5.16
C PRO A 40 7.51 6.11 -5.26
N LEU A 41 7.15 7.40 -5.13
CA LEU A 41 5.77 7.87 -5.35
C LEU A 41 5.32 7.69 -6.79
N VAL A 42 6.25 7.79 -7.74
CA VAL A 42 6.00 7.52 -9.16
C VAL A 42 6.78 6.27 -9.54
N ARG A 43 6.05 5.23 -9.86
CA ARG A 43 6.63 3.97 -10.35
C ARG A 43 6.39 3.83 -11.83
N LYS A 44 7.38 3.25 -12.51
CA LYS A 44 7.26 2.86 -13.90
C LYS A 44 6.89 1.39 -13.95
N HIS A 45 5.79 1.07 -14.62
CA HIS A 45 5.37 -0.32 -14.76
C HIS A 45 6.39 -1.09 -15.63
N PRO A 46 6.89 -2.26 -15.17
CA PRO A 46 8.01 -2.94 -15.83
C PRO A 46 7.67 -3.47 -17.23
N VAL A 47 6.41 -3.77 -17.50
CA VAL A 47 5.96 -4.31 -18.78
C VAL A 47 5.49 -3.20 -19.73
N SER A 48 4.56 -2.34 -19.28
CA SER A 48 4.00 -1.29 -20.15
C SER A 48 4.88 -0.05 -20.26
N GLY A 49 5.75 0.19 -19.28
CA GLY A 49 6.56 1.40 -19.18
C GLY A 49 5.78 2.65 -18.74
N GLU A 50 4.49 2.53 -18.49
CA GLU A 50 3.65 3.62 -18.00
C GLU A 50 3.98 4.00 -16.57
N LYS A 51 3.79 5.27 -16.25
CA LYS A 51 4.01 5.79 -14.89
C LYS A 51 2.70 5.83 -14.13
N SER A 52 2.74 5.37 -12.88
CA SER A 52 1.61 5.41 -11.96
C SER A 52 2.02 6.00 -10.61
N LEU A 53 1.04 6.51 -9.88
CA LEU A 53 1.21 6.88 -8.47
C LEU A 53 1.21 5.59 -7.64
N TYR A 54 2.20 5.49 -6.75
CA TYR A 54 2.31 4.38 -5.80
C TYR A 54 2.20 4.92 -4.37
N ILE A 55 0.97 5.01 -3.91
CA ILE A 55 0.58 5.51 -2.59
C ILE A 55 -0.41 4.54 -1.94
N CYS A 56 -0.63 4.70 -0.63
CA CYS A 56 -1.68 4.00 0.11
C CYS A 56 -2.56 5.01 0.85
N GLU A 57 -3.67 4.52 1.40
CA GLU A 57 -4.48 5.28 2.34
C GLU A 57 -3.68 5.66 3.60
N GLU A 58 -4.14 6.68 4.32
CA GLU A 58 -3.45 7.21 5.50
C GLU A 58 -3.24 6.19 6.63
N LYS A 59 -4.00 5.07 6.65
CA LYS A 59 -3.80 3.97 7.61
C LYS A 59 -2.58 3.10 7.31
N GLN A 60 -2.12 3.12 6.07
CA GLN A 60 -1.01 2.29 5.58
C GLN A 60 0.22 3.13 5.18
N MET A 61 0.26 4.38 5.62
CA MET A 61 1.43 5.25 5.48
C MET A 61 2.00 5.59 6.85
N ASP A 62 3.29 5.88 6.90
CA ASP A 62 4.00 6.23 8.13
C ASP A 62 3.86 7.71 8.45
N PHE A 63 3.18 8.05 9.52
CA PHE A 63 3.05 9.44 9.99
C PHE A 63 4.00 9.79 11.15
N VAL A 64 4.82 8.86 11.60
CA VAL A 64 5.85 9.12 12.62
C VAL A 64 7.08 9.75 11.99
N ASP A 65 7.63 9.10 10.96
CA ASP A 65 8.79 9.63 10.21
C ASP A 65 8.35 10.48 9.00
N GLY A 66 7.06 10.50 8.72
CA GLY A 66 6.39 11.24 7.66
C GLY A 66 5.89 10.32 6.54
N PRO A 67 4.70 10.58 5.97
CA PRO A 67 4.21 9.74 4.88
C PRO A 67 5.03 9.92 3.59
N ILE A 68 5.78 11.01 3.47
CA ILE A 68 6.69 11.28 2.36
C ILE A 68 8.08 11.58 2.92
N ALA A 69 9.05 10.79 2.52
CA ALA A 69 10.42 10.91 2.99
C ALA A 69 11.02 12.30 2.69
N GLY A 70 11.67 12.86 3.69
CA GLY A 70 12.33 14.17 3.57
C GLY A 70 11.39 15.38 3.65
N LEU A 71 10.08 15.19 3.78
CA LEU A 71 9.14 16.26 4.09
C LEU A 71 8.78 16.26 5.58
N GLU A 72 8.28 17.42 6.06
CA GLU A 72 7.80 17.57 7.42
C GLU A 72 6.83 16.44 7.78
N SER A 73 7.12 15.73 8.86
CA SER A 73 6.36 14.58 9.36
C SER A 73 5.09 14.98 10.12
N GLY A 74 4.36 13.97 10.58
CA GLY A 74 3.15 14.13 11.36
C GLY A 74 1.88 14.42 10.54
N PRO A 75 0.71 14.36 11.20
CA PRO A 75 -0.59 14.47 10.54
C PRO A 75 -0.87 15.80 9.84
N GLN A 76 -0.20 16.86 10.23
CA GLN A 76 -0.36 18.20 9.68
C GLN A 76 0.86 18.68 8.86
N GLY A 77 1.90 17.85 8.76
CA GLY A 77 3.11 18.16 8.03
C GLY A 77 2.92 18.28 6.53
N ALA A 78 3.97 18.75 5.85
CA ALA A 78 3.95 18.90 4.39
C ALA A 78 3.76 17.55 3.67
N GLY A 79 4.34 16.48 4.19
CA GLY A 79 4.15 15.12 3.67
C GLY A 79 2.70 14.68 3.71
N ALA A 80 2.00 14.93 4.83
CA ALA A 80 0.58 14.62 4.99
C ALA A 80 -0.32 15.43 4.05
N LYS A 81 -0.02 16.71 3.86
CA LYS A 81 -0.77 17.58 2.94
C LYS A 81 -0.64 17.07 1.50
N LEU A 82 0.58 16.76 1.07
CA LEU A 82 0.83 16.23 -0.26
C LEU A 82 0.12 14.87 -0.46
N LEU A 83 0.23 13.94 0.49
CA LEU A 83 -0.46 12.65 0.40
C LEU A 83 -1.97 12.82 0.21
N ARG A 84 -2.61 13.72 0.99
CA ARG A 84 -4.06 13.98 0.85
C ARG A 84 -4.44 14.56 -0.51
N GLU A 85 -3.61 15.44 -1.05
CA GLU A 85 -3.84 15.97 -2.40
C GLU A 85 -3.75 14.87 -3.45
N LEU A 86 -2.76 13.99 -3.36
CA LEU A 86 -2.59 12.86 -4.27
C LEU A 86 -3.74 11.86 -4.15
N LEU A 87 -4.16 11.51 -2.93
CA LEU A 87 -5.30 10.63 -2.70
C LEU A 87 -6.59 11.24 -3.26
N ARG A 88 -6.84 12.55 -3.01
CA ARG A 88 -8.01 13.24 -3.57
C ARG A 88 -7.99 13.25 -5.10
N HIS A 89 -6.83 13.38 -5.70
CA HIS A 89 -6.70 13.29 -7.15
C HIS A 89 -6.99 11.87 -7.64
N ALA A 90 -6.36 10.86 -7.05
CA ALA A 90 -6.47 9.46 -7.48
C ALA A 90 -7.89 8.87 -7.28
N THR A 91 -8.68 9.45 -6.36
CA THR A 91 -10.05 8.99 -6.06
C THR A 91 -11.14 9.84 -6.71
N ARG A 92 -10.82 10.63 -7.73
CA ARG A 92 -11.84 11.37 -8.50
C ARG A 92 -12.65 10.38 -9.34
N ASP A 93 -13.92 10.68 -9.53
CA ASP A 93 -14.88 9.81 -10.22
C ASP A 93 -14.37 9.35 -11.61
N GLU A 94 -13.63 10.21 -12.29
CA GLU A 94 -13.05 9.88 -13.62
C GLU A 94 -11.99 8.78 -13.59
N PHE A 95 -11.41 8.48 -12.40
CA PHE A 95 -10.40 7.43 -12.21
C PHE A 95 -10.94 6.22 -11.43
N VAL A 96 -12.21 6.27 -11.00
CA VAL A 96 -12.81 5.21 -10.18
C VAL A 96 -13.65 4.27 -11.03
N TYR A 97 -13.33 3.00 -10.94
CA TYR A 97 -14.17 1.92 -11.44
C TYR A 97 -14.85 1.21 -10.27
N VAL A 98 -16.17 1.14 -10.29
CA VAL A 98 -16.95 0.39 -9.30
C VAL A 98 -17.39 -0.93 -9.92
N HIS A 99 -16.93 -2.04 -9.34
CA HIS A 99 -17.34 -3.36 -9.77
C HIS A 99 -18.58 -3.82 -9.00
N GLU A 100 -19.65 -4.11 -9.71
CA GLU A 100 -20.85 -4.72 -9.16
C GLU A 100 -20.71 -6.23 -9.23
N TRP A 101 -20.45 -6.86 -8.08
CA TRP A 101 -20.14 -8.27 -7.98
C TRP A 101 -21.36 -9.16 -8.21
N GLU A 102 -21.18 -10.14 -9.09
CA GLU A 102 -22.10 -11.27 -9.24
C GLU A 102 -21.43 -12.60 -8.81
N PRO A 103 -22.21 -13.60 -8.36
CA PRO A 103 -21.65 -14.91 -8.04
C PRO A 103 -20.95 -15.54 -9.25
N GLY A 104 -19.68 -15.88 -9.07
CA GLY A 104 -18.84 -16.46 -10.14
C GLY A 104 -17.90 -15.46 -10.81
N ASP A 105 -17.99 -14.18 -10.48
CA ASP A 105 -17.05 -13.18 -11.00
C ASP A 105 -15.62 -13.45 -10.54
N LEU A 106 -14.68 -13.25 -11.46
CA LEU A 106 -13.25 -13.23 -11.24
C LEU A 106 -12.68 -11.89 -11.67
N VAL A 107 -12.08 -11.16 -10.73
CA VAL A 107 -11.36 -9.92 -11.02
C VAL A 107 -9.88 -10.14 -10.79
N ILE A 108 -9.08 -9.81 -11.81
CA ILE A 108 -7.60 -9.82 -11.74
C ILE A 108 -7.15 -8.37 -11.81
N ALA A 109 -6.40 -7.93 -10.81
CA ALA A 109 -5.92 -6.56 -10.71
C ALA A 109 -4.40 -6.51 -10.51
N ASP A 110 -3.74 -5.55 -11.17
CA ASP A 110 -2.33 -5.26 -10.93
C ASP A 110 -2.19 -4.22 -9.82
N ASN A 111 -1.84 -4.66 -8.62
CA ASN A 111 -1.68 -3.79 -7.44
C ASN A 111 -0.58 -2.74 -7.59
N ARG A 112 0.27 -2.82 -8.61
CA ARG A 112 1.30 -1.80 -8.87
C ARG A 112 0.71 -0.51 -9.43
N ASN A 113 -0.46 -0.60 -10.07
CA ASN A 113 -1.10 0.49 -10.78
C ASN A 113 -2.46 0.89 -10.20
N LEU A 114 -2.99 0.15 -9.24
CA LEU A 114 -4.34 0.33 -8.74
C LEU A 114 -4.36 0.48 -7.23
N LEU A 115 -5.20 1.40 -6.76
CA LEU A 115 -5.74 1.39 -5.41
C LEU A 115 -7.08 0.65 -5.44
N HIS A 116 -7.36 -0.13 -4.42
CA HIS A 116 -8.65 -0.81 -4.31
C HIS A 116 -9.17 -0.80 -2.88
N CYS A 117 -10.47 -0.74 -2.73
CA CYS A 117 -11.14 -0.88 -1.44
C CYS A 117 -12.47 -1.63 -1.60
N ALA A 118 -12.94 -2.19 -0.50
CA ALA A 118 -14.30 -2.71 -0.45
C ALA A 118 -15.28 -1.56 -0.24
N THR A 119 -16.40 -1.59 -0.97
CA THR A 119 -17.53 -0.71 -0.70
C THR A 119 -18.30 -1.19 0.54
N TRP A 120 -19.01 -0.27 1.17
CA TRP A 120 -19.91 -0.63 2.26
C TRP A 120 -21.04 -1.53 1.76
N TYR A 121 -21.47 -2.48 2.58
CA TYR A 121 -22.66 -3.30 2.35
C TYR A 121 -23.33 -3.61 3.69
N ASP A 122 -24.63 -3.85 3.66
CA ASP A 122 -25.39 -4.20 4.86
C ASP A 122 -25.16 -5.67 5.26
N ALA A 123 -24.21 -5.88 6.17
CA ALA A 123 -23.85 -7.22 6.66
C ALA A 123 -24.96 -7.88 7.51
N ALA A 124 -25.97 -7.13 7.97
CA ALA A 124 -27.10 -7.70 8.67
C ALA A 124 -28.11 -8.36 7.72
N GLN A 125 -28.15 -7.89 6.47
CA GLN A 125 -29.07 -8.43 5.45
C GLN A 125 -28.40 -9.35 4.45
N TYR A 126 -27.11 -9.16 4.17
CA TYR A 126 -26.41 -9.83 3.09
C TYR A 126 -25.13 -10.54 3.57
N THR A 127 -24.87 -11.70 3.03
CA THR A 127 -23.60 -12.38 3.21
C THR A 127 -22.66 -12.08 2.03
N ARG A 128 -21.46 -11.59 2.34
CA ARG A 128 -20.40 -11.40 1.35
C ARG A 128 -19.28 -12.41 1.61
N LEU A 129 -19.10 -13.34 0.70
CA LEU A 129 -17.99 -14.29 0.73
C LEU A 129 -17.10 -14.05 -0.49
N MET A 130 -15.86 -13.62 -0.23
CA MET A 130 -14.87 -13.31 -1.25
C MET A 130 -13.61 -14.16 -1.01
N TRP A 131 -13.11 -14.74 -2.07
CA TRP A 131 -11.80 -15.39 -2.06
C TRP A 131 -10.78 -14.44 -2.71
N ARG A 132 -9.64 -14.28 -2.08
CA ARG A 132 -8.53 -13.48 -2.63
C ARG A 132 -7.24 -14.26 -2.54
N THR A 133 -6.52 -14.29 -3.64
CA THR A 133 -5.12 -14.70 -3.67
C THR A 133 -4.27 -13.58 -4.21
N THR A 134 -3.01 -13.53 -3.80
CA THR A 134 -2.05 -12.56 -4.31
C THR A 134 -0.91 -13.33 -4.93
N VAL A 135 -0.65 -13.04 -6.21
CA VAL A 135 0.55 -13.54 -6.88
C VAL A 135 1.67 -12.57 -6.54
N MET A 136 2.77 -13.10 -6.01
CA MET A 136 3.97 -12.30 -5.77
C MET A 136 4.47 -11.75 -7.10
N GLY A 137 4.44 -10.43 -7.24
CA GLY A 137 5.10 -9.75 -8.33
C GLY A 137 6.62 -9.81 -8.15
N ASN A 138 7.35 -9.70 -9.25
CA ASN A 138 8.79 -9.70 -9.25
C ASN A 138 9.42 -10.99 -8.67
N PRO A 139 9.18 -12.16 -9.28
CA PRO A 139 9.66 -13.46 -8.77
C PRO A 139 11.18 -13.68 -8.94
N GLY A 140 11.98 -12.65 -9.18
CA GLY A 140 13.43 -12.73 -9.30
C GLY A 140 14.00 -12.09 -10.56
N GLU A 141 15.12 -12.59 -11.05
CA GLU A 141 15.89 -12.00 -12.17
C GLU A 141 15.14 -11.93 -13.50
N GLU A 142 14.07 -12.70 -13.65
CA GLU A 142 13.23 -12.73 -14.87
C GLU A 142 12.35 -11.49 -15.02
N TYR A 143 12.13 -10.74 -13.94
CA TYR A 143 11.37 -9.50 -13.94
C TYR A 143 12.32 -8.33 -14.16
N ALA A 144 12.59 -8.00 -15.40
CA ALA A 144 13.48 -6.92 -15.75
C ALA A 144 13.06 -5.61 -15.07
N GLY A 145 13.82 -5.17 -14.08
CA GLY A 145 13.87 -3.79 -13.63
C GLY A 145 13.25 -3.42 -12.29
N GLU A 146 12.60 -4.32 -11.56
CA GLU A 146 12.22 -4.03 -10.17
C GLU A 146 13.10 -4.79 -9.18
N GLU A 147 13.91 -4.07 -8.42
CA GLU A 147 14.59 -4.67 -7.27
C GLU A 147 13.56 -5.08 -6.23
N LYS A 148 13.76 -6.24 -5.60
CA LYS A 148 12.97 -6.63 -4.43
C LYS A 148 13.21 -5.58 -3.35
N THR A 149 12.17 -4.84 -3.01
CA THR A 149 12.22 -3.84 -1.94
C THR A 149 12.19 -4.47 -0.56
N TRP A 150 11.94 -5.76 -0.50
CA TRP A 150 11.88 -6.51 0.72
C TRP A 150 12.64 -7.84 0.57
N ILE A 151 13.74 -7.96 1.28
CA ILE A 151 14.53 -9.17 1.44
C ILE A 151 14.60 -9.45 2.94
N PRO A 152 14.20 -10.65 3.42
CA PRO A 152 14.44 -11.02 4.81
C PRO A 152 15.94 -10.91 5.08
N ARG A 153 16.34 -10.08 6.03
CA ARG A 153 17.75 -9.86 6.36
C ARG A 153 18.43 -11.10 6.95
N ASP A 154 17.65 -12.06 7.39
CA ASP A 154 18.08 -13.34 7.99
C ASP A 154 18.11 -14.51 7.00
N GLY A 155 17.81 -14.27 5.72
CA GLY A 155 17.75 -15.32 4.70
C GLY A 155 16.56 -16.27 4.86
N SER A 156 15.63 -16.01 5.80
CA SER A 156 14.38 -16.78 5.91
C SER A 156 13.45 -16.41 4.77
N ASP A 157 13.06 -17.41 4.00
CA ASP A 157 12.03 -17.23 2.98
C ASP A 157 10.68 -17.15 3.70
N VAL A 158 10.02 -16.00 3.60
CA VAL A 158 8.71 -15.76 4.24
C VAL A 158 7.65 -16.75 3.77
N MET A 159 7.86 -17.35 2.59
CA MET A 159 6.98 -18.38 2.05
C MET A 159 7.08 -19.72 2.80
N ALA A 160 8.20 -20.01 3.48
CA ALA A 160 8.34 -21.23 4.28
C ALA A 160 7.43 -21.27 5.53
N GLY A 161 6.88 -20.13 5.95
CA GLY A 161 5.93 -20.04 7.06
C GLY A 161 4.46 -20.18 6.66
N MET A 162 4.14 -20.14 5.38
CA MET A 162 2.74 -20.21 4.90
C MET A 162 2.29 -21.62 4.48
N GLU A 163 3.19 -22.57 4.37
CA GLU A 163 2.85 -23.96 4.02
C GLU A 163 2.27 -24.78 5.20
N ASN A 164 2.24 -24.22 6.41
CA ASN A 164 1.76 -24.89 7.63
C ASN A 164 0.65 -24.14 8.39
N ALA A 165 -0.09 -23.24 7.75
CA ALA A 165 -1.22 -22.54 8.35
C ALA A 165 -2.54 -22.94 7.70
#